data_4b11c01a3daa1ac19aa8e79dca348d2f
#
_entry.id   4b11c01a3daa1ac19aa8e79dca348d2f
#
_cell.length_a   1.000
_cell.length_b   1.000
_cell.length_c   1.000
_cell.angle_alpha   90.00
_cell.angle_beta   90.00
_cell.angle_gamma   90.00
#
_symmetry.space_group_name_H-M   'P 1'
#
loop_
_entity.id
_entity.type
_entity.pdbx_description
1 polymer ?
#
loop_
_entity_poly.entity_id
_entity_poly.type
_entity_poly.pdbx_seq_one_letter_code
_entity_poly.pdbx_strand_id
1 'polypeptide(L)' 'MAFIYDYERLTPFQIKTAYTNEINEYKRKEKALKQVIDLFEDNLYIDKAKLNELKEDLCQIRLYISNLESELNILTL' A
#
# COMPACT_ATOMS: atom_id res chain seq x y z
N MET A 1 -23.08 5.41 -8.69
CA MET A 1 -21.86 4.71 -8.44
C MET A 1 -20.79 4.85 -9.47
N ALA A 2 -21.01 5.53 -10.48
CA ALA A 2 -19.98 5.70 -11.50
C ALA A 2 -18.97 6.77 -11.16
N PHE A 3 -19.04 7.30 -9.98
CA PHE A 3 -18.25 8.44 -9.60
C PHE A 3 -16.74 8.23 -9.73
N ILE A 4 -16.29 7.03 -9.41
CA ILE A 4 -14.86 6.75 -9.46
C ILE A 4 -14.37 6.49 -10.87
N TYR A 5 -15.26 6.36 -11.80
CA TYR A 5 -14.89 5.97 -13.15
C TYR A 5 -14.91 7.12 -14.13
N ASP A 6 -15.07 8.32 -13.61
CA ASP A 6 -15.01 9.50 -14.44
C ASP A 6 -13.58 9.96 -14.67
N TYR A 7 -12.68 8.99 -14.89
CA TYR A 7 -11.29 9.30 -15.21
C TYR A 7 -11.16 10.20 -16.43
N GLU A 8 -12.13 10.12 -17.31
CA GLU A 8 -12.12 10.97 -18.50
C GLU A 8 -12.27 12.45 -18.16
N ARG A 9 -12.85 12.74 -17.00
CA ARG A 9 -13.05 14.11 -16.54
C ARG A 9 -11.90 14.62 -15.69
N LEU A 10 -11.00 13.72 -15.28
CA LEU A 10 -9.86 14.11 -14.46
C LEU A 10 -8.72 14.58 -15.33
N THR A 11 -8.07 15.63 -14.89
CA THR A 11 -6.84 16.05 -15.53
C THR A 11 -5.72 15.07 -15.19
N PRO A 12 -4.69 14.98 -16.02
CA PRO A 12 -3.52 14.15 -15.69
C PRO A 12 -2.94 14.49 -14.32
N PHE A 13 -2.96 15.76 -13.94
CA PHE A 13 -2.49 16.18 -12.63
C PHE A 13 -3.34 15.58 -11.51
N GLN A 14 -4.65 15.57 -11.67
CA GLN A 14 -5.55 15.01 -10.65
C GLN A 14 -5.36 13.51 -10.52
N ILE A 15 -5.17 12.80 -11.62
CA ILE A 15 -4.90 11.37 -11.59
C ILE A 15 -3.59 11.10 -10.87
N LYS A 16 -2.55 11.84 -11.20
CA LYS A 16 -1.25 11.70 -10.57
C LYS A 16 -1.33 11.96 -9.06
N THR A 17 -2.09 12.98 -8.66
CA THR A 17 -2.26 13.32 -7.25
C THR A 17 -2.99 12.19 -6.52
N ALA A 18 -4.03 11.61 -7.14
CA ALA A 18 -4.76 10.50 -6.54
C ALA A 18 -3.85 9.29 -6.32
N TYR A 19 -3.03 8.93 -7.30
CA TYR A 19 -2.06 7.85 -7.15
C TYR A 19 -1.04 8.13 -6.05
N THR A 20 -0.52 9.35 -6.02
CA THR A 20 0.46 9.74 -5.01
C THR A 20 -0.13 9.64 -3.60
N ASN A 21 -1.35 10.12 -3.43
CA ASN A 21 -2.03 10.07 -2.13
C ASN A 21 -2.25 8.62 -1.68
N GLU A 22 -2.66 7.76 -2.59
CA GLU A 22 -2.89 6.36 -2.29
C GLU A 22 -1.59 5.65 -1.93
N ILE A 23 -0.53 5.89 -2.68
CA ILE A 23 0.79 5.34 -2.39
C ILE A 23 1.23 5.76 -0.99
N ASN A 24 1.10 7.04 -0.65
CA ASN A 24 1.50 7.54 0.66
C ASN A 24 0.70 6.91 1.77
N GLU A 25 -0.60 6.69 1.57
CA GLU A 25 -1.44 6.03 2.56
C GLU A 25 -1.01 4.58 2.79
N TYR A 26 -0.72 3.84 1.72
CA TYR A 26 -0.26 2.46 1.85
C TYR A 26 1.13 2.38 2.45
N LYS A 27 1.99 3.37 2.20
CA LYS A 27 3.30 3.41 2.86
C LYS A 27 3.18 3.61 4.37
N ARG A 28 2.20 4.37 4.82
CA ARG A 28 1.92 4.49 6.25
C ARG A 28 1.45 3.16 6.84
N LYS A 29 0.58 2.45 6.13
CA LYS A 29 0.12 1.13 6.55
C LYS A 29 1.27 0.14 6.60
N GLU A 30 2.15 0.18 5.61
CA GLU A 30 3.34 -0.65 5.59
C GLU A 30 4.21 -0.43 6.82
N LYS A 31 4.47 0.83 7.14
CA LYS A 31 5.29 1.19 8.28
C LYS A 31 4.65 0.72 9.59
N ALA A 32 3.35 0.95 9.75
CA ALA A 32 2.63 0.53 10.95
C ALA A 32 2.66 -0.99 11.10
N LEU A 33 2.42 -1.71 10.04
CA LEU A 33 2.42 -3.17 10.06
C LEU A 33 3.80 -3.72 10.37
N LYS A 34 4.84 -3.11 9.81
CA LYS A 34 6.21 -3.52 10.11
C LYS A 34 6.53 -3.34 11.60
N GLN A 35 6.08 -2.24 12.20
CA GLN A 35 6.26 -2.02 13.63
C GLN A 35 5.57 -3.09 14.46
N VAL A 36 4.36 -3.47 14.07
CA VAL A 36 3.62 -4.55 14.75
C VAL A 36 4.37 -5.86 14.63
N ILE A 37 4.88 -6.19 13.45
CA ILE A 37 5.65 -7.41 13.21
C ILE A 37 6.89 -7.42 14.08
N ASP A 38 7.62 -6.31 14.14
CA ASP A 38 8.83 -6.22 14.96
C ASP A 38 8.53 -6.45 16.44
N LEU A 39 7.43 -5.88 16.95
CA LEU A 39 7.00 -6.11 18.32
C LEU A 39 6.64 -7.57 18.55
N PHE A 40 5.99 -8.20 17.60
CA PHE A 40 5.59 -9.59 17.71
C PHE A 40 6.80 -10.52 17.66
N GLU A 41 7.79 -10.23 16.83
CA GLU A 41 9.00 -11.04 16.76
C GLU A 41 9.78 -11.04 18.06
N ASP A 42 9.69 -9.97 18.83
CA ASP A 42 10.34 -9.88 20.14
C ASP A 42 9.60 -10.63 21.23
N ASN A 43 8.39 -11.10 20.95
CA ASN A 43 7.58 -11.80 21.94
C ASN A 43 7.74 -13.30 21.78
N LEU A 44 8.28 -13.95 22.81
CA LEU A 44 8.52 -15.39 22.81
C LEU A 44 7.24 -16.23 22.80
N TYR A 45 6.13 -15.63 23.18
CA TYR A 45 4.86 -16.33 23.30
C TYR A 45 3.93 -16.13 22.12
N ILE A 46 4.44 -15.51 21.07
CA ILE A 46 3.58 -15.23 19.94
C ILE A 46 3.28 -16.48 19.13
N ASP A 47 2.08 -16.52 18.58
CA ASP A 47 1.68 -17.54 17.64
C ASP A 47 2.39 -17.29 16.31
N LYS A 48 3.20 -18.26 15.91
CA LYS A 48 3.97 -18.16 14.66
C LYS A 48 3.07 -18.09 13.43
N ALA A 49 1.91 -18.73 13.49
CA ALA A 49 0.95 -18.66 12.38
C ALA A 49 0.45 -17.23 12.21
N LYS A 50 0.18 -16.54 13.31
CA LYS A 50 -0.25 -15.15 13.27
C LYS A 50 0.86 -14.26 12.74
N LEU A 51 2.09 -14.50 13.16
CA LEU A 51 3.23 -13.73 12.67
C LEU A 51 3.43 -13.90 11.17
N ASN A 52 3.31 -15.13 10.68
CA ASN A 52 3.42 -15.40 9.25
C ASN A 52 2.31 -14.71 8.46
N GLU A 53 1.10 -14.69 8.99
CA GLU A 53 -0.03 -13.99 8.39
C GLU A 53 0.25 -12.50 8.25
N LEU A 54 0.79 -11.89 9.30
CA LEU A 54 1.17 -10.47 9.27
C LEU A 54 2.25 -10.20 8.23
N LYS A 55 3.23 -11.09 8.11
CA LYS A 55 4.29 -10.95 7.12
C LYS A 55 3.75 -11.07 5.70
N GLU A 56 2.78 -11.94 5.48
CA GLU A 56 2.12 -12.05 4.18
C GLU A 56 1.37 -10.77 3.84
N ASP A 57 0.66 -10.21 4.81
CA ASP A 57 -0.05 -8.94 4.61
C ASP A 57 0.92 -7.83 4.24
N LEU A 58 2.07 -7.78 4.90
CA LEU A 58 3.09 -6.80 4.57
C LEU A 58 3.60 -6.98 3.13
N CYS A 59 3.80 -8.21 2.73
CA CYS A 59 4.22 -8.51 1.36
C CYS A 59 3.20 -8.03 0.33
N GLN A 60 1.92 -8.26 0.61
CA GLN A 60 0.84 -7.81 -0.27
C GLN A 60 0.79 -6.28 -0.38
N ILE A 61 0.95 -5.60 0.74
CA ILE A 61 0.97 -4.13 0.75
C ILE A 61 2.14 -3.61 -0.08
N ARG A 62 3.32 -4.19 0.07
CA ARG A 62 4.50 -3.80 -0.70
C ARG A 62 4.31 -4.02 -2.19
N LEU A 63 3.69 -5.13 -2.56
CA LEU A 63 3.40 -5.42 -3.95
C LEU A 63 2.42 -4.41 -4.52
N TYR A 64 1.40 -4.07 -3.76
CA TYR A 64 0.41 -3.07 -4.16
C TYR A 64 1.06 -1.70 -4.39
N ILE A 65 1.92 -1.28 -3.47
CA ILE A 65 2.66 -0.02 -3.60
C ILE A 65 3.52 -0.03 -4.87
N SER A 66 4.23 -1.12 -5.11
CA SER A 66 5.07 -1.26 -6.28
C SER A 66 4.26 -1.13 -7.57
N ASN A 67 3.08 -1.75 -7.62
CA ASN A 67 2.21 -1.66 -8.76
C ASN A 67 1.71 -0.23 -8.99
N LEU A 68 1.31 0.44 -7.91
CA LEU A 68 0.87 1.83 -8.00
C LEU A 68 1.99 2.76 -8.47
N GLU A 69 3.21 2.54 -7.99
CA GLU A 69 4.35 3.34 -8.40
C GLU A 69 4.68 3.12 -9.86
N SER A 70 4.57 1.90 -10.33
CA SER A 70 4.77 1.58 -11.75
C SER A 70 3.75 2.28 -12.63
N GLU A 71 2.48 2.24 -12.22
CA GLU A 71 1.43 2.91 -12.96
C GLU A 71 1.63 4.42 -12.97
N LEU A 72 2.04 4.99 -11.85
CA LEU A 72 2.32 6.41 -11.74
C LEU A 72 3.46 6.80 -12.70
N ASN A 73 4.50 6.00 -12.78
CA ASN A 73 5.61 6.25 -13.69
C ASN A 73 5.14 6.28 -15.14
N ILE A 74 4.24 5.37 -15.50
CA ILE A 74 3.68 5.35 -16.85
C ILE A 74 2.91 6.63 -17.13
N LEU A 75 2.14 7.10 -16.16
CA LEU A 75 1.35 8.32 -16.31
C LEU A 75 2.19 9.58 -16.41
N THR A 76 3.42 9.55 -15.94
CA THR A 76 4.30 10.72 -15.95
C THR A 76 5.28 10.75 -17.12
N LEU A 77 5.22 9.76 -17.98
CA LEU A 77 6.05 9.71 -19.18
C LEU A 77 5.52 10.61 -20.32
#